data_200901e5a32bc2b0e61be9de6655031a
#
_entry.id   200901e5a32bc2b0e61be9de6655031a
#
_cell.length_a   1.000
_cell.length_b   1.000
_cell.length_c   1.000
_cell.angle_alpha   90.00
_cell.angle_beta   90.00
_cell.angle_gamma   90.00
#
_symmetry.space_group_name_H-M   'P 1'
#
loop_
_entity.id
_entity.type
_entity.pdbx_description
1 polymer ?
#
loop_
_entity_poly.entity_id
_entity_poly.type
_entity_poly.pdbx_seq_one_letter_code
_entity_poly.pdbx_strand_id
1 'polypeptide(L)'
;IRASLLALPLLLPSFQAIAALPGMNLGQTSFLDGKALPGTLFQQFVNIYEADDFMDANGHRRPLDNRLRTLLATSHFAHISQHQLFGAYYGAEILVPVLLADPDFEPHAGSANGLGNLIVSPFILQWPQTELFGRPYWQRLNLAFQLPTGRYDRHRAINPGSNHWSFNPHYALTWEFAEGWEASARLQYLLPGKNRDPAPPLADDYLQPGQAFHANYSVSLALDAHWRVGLSGYSLRQITDERVDGHDRPDSRERVDAIGPALMFGWGKSRLFLNAYHEYGARNRSEGSRLILRYSQVF
;
A
#
# COMPACT_ATOMS: atom_id res chain seq x y z
N ILE A 1 -18.74 -55.82 25.97
CA ILE A 1 -17.74 -55.23 25.03
C ILE A 1 -18.30 -53.88 24.54
N ARG A 2 -17.85 -52.76 25.14
CA ARG A 2 -18.18 -51.41 24.69
C ARG A 2 -17.09 -50.95 23.73
N ALA A 3 -17.43 -50.76 22.48
CA ALA A 3 -16.56 -50.17 21.47
C ALA A 3 -16.58 -48.64 21.66
N SER A 4 -15.48 -48.08 22.13
CA SER A 4 -15.24 -46.62 22.12
C SER A 4 -14.85 -46.19 20.72
N LEU A 5 -15.73 -45.50 20.03
CA LEU A 5 -15.40 -44.78 18.79
C LEU A 5 -14.53 -43.58 19.18
N LEU A 6 -13.24 -43.68 18.86
CA LEU A 6 -12.33 -42.53 18.82
C LEU A 6 -12.72 -41.64 17.64
N ALA A 7 -13.37 -40.51 17.92
CA ALA A 7 -13.56 -39.45 16.94
C ALA A 7 -12.20 -38.83 16.67
N LEU A 8 -11.66 -39.11 15.50
CA LEU A 8 -10.50 -38.41 14.94
C LEU A 8 -10.96 -36.97 14.60
N PRO A 9 -10.35 -35.93 15.16
CA PRO A 9 -10.68 -34.57 14.73
C PRO A 9 -10.27 -34.40 13.26
N LEU A 10 -11.26 -34.19 12.38
CA LEU A 10 -11.05 -33.72 11.04
C LEU A 10 -10.33 -32.36 11.16
N LEU A 11 -9.03 -32.34 10.95
CA LEU A 11 -8.26 -31.14 10.67
C LEU A 11 -8.77 -30.60 9.33
N LEU A 12 -9.83 -29.79 9.37
CA LEU A 12 -10.19 -28.95 8.25
C LEU A 12 -8.99 -28.00 8.00
N PRO A 13 -8.47 -27.92 6.77
CA PRO A 13 -7.44 -26.96 6.47
C PRO A 13 -8.02 -25.57 6.77
N SER A 14 -7.45 -24.89 7.75
CA SER A 14 -7.77 -23.52 8.07
C SER A 14 -7.47 -22.69 6.82
N PHE A 15 -8.52 -22.26 6.10
CA PHE A 15 -8.43 -21.20 5.12
C PHE A 15 -7.96 -19.95 5.87
N GLN A 16 -6.65 -19.75 5.95
CA GLN A 16 -6.12 -18.49 6.44
C GLN A 16 -6.31 -17.48 5.32
N ALA A 17 -7.16 -16.49 5.57
CA ALA A 17 -7.36 -15.37 4.65
C ALA A 17 -6.00 -14.80 4.25
N ILE A 18 -5.80 -14.66 2.95
CA ILE A 18 -4.61 -14.04 2.39
C ILE A 18 -4.76 -12.56 2.62
N ALA A 19 -3.93 -11.98 3.51
CA ALA A 19 -3.86 -10.55 3.83
C ALA A 19 -5.19 -9.90 4.21
N ALA A 20 -5.44 -9.66 5.50
CA ALA A 20 -6.62 -8.92 5.96
C ALA A 20 -6.46 -7.40 5.82
N LEU A 21 -5.24 -6.89 5.67
CA LEU A 21 -4.98 -5.46 5.51
C LEU A 21 -5.59 -4.92 4.22
N PRO A 22 -6.18 -3.70 4.23
CA PRO A 22 -6.69 -3.05 3.03
C PRO A 22 -5.56 -2.73 2.05
N GLY A 23 -5.91 -2.37 0.80
CA GLY A 23 -4.93 -1.91 -0.18
C GLY A 23 -4.12 -0.72 0.35
N MET A 24 -2.79 -0.78 0.24
CA MET A 24 -1.86 0.21 0.76
C MET A 24 -0.94 0.74 -0.34
N ASN A 25 -0.40 1.93 -0.10
CA ASN A 25 0.66 2.50 -0.94
C ASN A 25 2.00 1.84 -0.60
N LEU A 26 2.27 0.65 -1.17
CA LEU A 26 3.56 -0.02 -1.07
C LEU A 26 4.34 0.22 -2.37
N GLY A 27 5.36 1.09 -2.31
CA GLY A 27 6.24 1.40 -3.43
C GLY A 27 5.66 2.30 -4.53
N GLN A 28 4.42 2.78 -4.44
CA GLN A 28 3.82 3.64 -5.47
C GLN A 28 4.47 5.03 -5.54
N THR A 29 5.09 5.48 -4.46
CA THR A 29 5.82 6.75 -4.40
C THR A 29 7.30 6.52 -4.14
N SER A 30 8.15 7.37 -4.74
CA SER A 30 9.60 7.27 -4.66
C SER A 30 10.23 8.67 -4.65
N PHE A 31 10.99 9.04 -5.69
CA PHE A 31 11.72 10.30 -5.79
C PHE A 31 10.85 11.55 -5.63
N LEU A 32 11.37 12.55 -4.94
CA LEU A 32 10.80 13.89 -4.79
C LEU A 32 9.39 13.89 -4.13
N ASP A 33 9.07 12.87 -3.31
CA ASP A 33 7.72 12.65 -2.80
C ASP A 33 7.23 13.74 -1.83
N GLY A 34 8.12 14.34 -1.04
CA GLY A 34 7.80 15.47 -0.16
C GLY A 34 7.61 16.80 -0.89
N LYS A 35 8.00 16.87 -2.19
CA LYS A 35 8.09 18.12 -2.93
C LYS A 35 6.81 18.38 -3.71
N ALA A 36 6.08 19.41 -3.32
CA ALA A 36 4.95 19.91 -4.08
C ALA A 36 4.86 21.45 -3.97
N LEU A 37 4.17 22.06 -4.91
CA LEU A 37 3.87 23.49 -4.96
C LEU A 37 2.35 23.68 -5.11
N PRO A 38 1.81 24.87 -4.80
CA PRO A 38 0.43 25.18 -5.12
C PRO A 38 0.13 24.95 -6.60
N GLY A 39 -1.00 24.31 -6.89
CA GLY A 39 -1.44 23.92 -8.22
C GLY A 39 -2.27 22.65 -8.21
N THR A 40 -2.68 22.22 -9.38
CA THR A 40 -3.44 20.99 -9.58
C THR A 40 -2.54 19.91 -10.14
N LEU A 41 -2.60 18.72 -9.55
CA LEU A 41 -1.83 17.56 -9.92
C LEU A 41 -2.78 16.44 -10.38
N PHE A 42 -2.47 15.83 -11.51
CA PHE A 42 -3.00 14.54 -11.92
C PHE A 42 -1.86 13.53 -11.92
N GLN A 43 -2.13 12.33 -11.39
CA GLN A 43 -1.24 11.19 -11.52
C GLN A 43 -2.03 9.94 -11.92
N GLN A 44 -1.40 9.11 -12.76
CA GLN A 44 -1.89 7.77 -13.08
C GLN A 44 -0.83 6.77 -12.67
N PHE A 45 -1.22 5.85 -11.79
CA PHE A 45 -0.39 4.71 -11.39
C PHE A 45 -0.86 3.46 -12.10
N VAL A 46 0.10 2.64 -12.54
CA VAL A 46 -0.12 1.26 -12.96
C VAL A 46 0.86 0.40 -12.19
N ASN A 47 0.35 -0.49 -11.36
CA ASN A 47 1.13 -1.38 -10.50
C ASN A 47 0.83 -2.81 -10.91
N ILE A 48 1.84 -3.52 -11.41
CA ILE A 48 1.81 -4.93 -11.74
C ILE A 48 2.53 -5.67 -10.62
N TYR A 49 1.88 -6.68 -10.05
CA TYR A 49 2.44 -7.51 -8.99
C TYR A 49 2.28 -8.99 -9.33
N GLU A 50 3.35 -9.74 -9.14
CA GLU A 50 3.36 -11.20 -9.30
C GLU A 50 4.03 -11.84 -8.09
N ALA A 51 3.40 -12.88 -7.54
CA ALA A 51 3.92 -13.67 -6.43
C ALA A 51 3.52 -15.13 -6.56
N ASP A 52 4.51 -16.00 -6.40
CA ASP A 52 4.34 -17.45 -6.33
C ASP A 52 4.63 -17.99 -4.92
N ASP A 53 5.21 -17.16 -4.05
CA ASP A 53 5.54 -17.51 -2.69
C ASP A 53 4.54 -16.90 -1.70
N PHE A 54 4.03 -17.72 -0.79
CA PHE A 54 3.12 -17.33 0.30
C PHE A 54 3.74 -17.76 1.63
N MET A 55 4.03 -16.79 2.49
CA MET A 55 4.74 -17.00 3.74
C MET A 55 3.79 -17.18 4.91
N ASP A 56 4.15 -18.04 5.83
CA ASP A 56 3.48 -18.21 7.12
C ASP A 56 3.88 -17.13 8.15
N ALA A 57 3.39 -17.24 9.38
CA ALA A 57 3.71 -16.32 10.47
C ALA A 57 5.21 -16.28 10.84
N ASN A 58 5.95 -17.33 10.56
CA ASN A 58 7.39 -17.43 10.82
C ASN A 58 8.25 -16.99 9.63
N GLY A 59 7.63 -16.76 8.47
CA GLY A 59 8.33 -16.43 7.22
C GLY A 59 8.81 -17.65 6.46
N HIS A 60 8.24 -18.84 6.74
CA HIS A 60 8.50 -20.01 5.94
C HIS A 60 7.51 -20.07 4.78
N ARG A 61 7.99 -20.47 3.60
CA ARG A 61 7.15 -20.70 2.43
C ARG A 61 6.13 -21.79 2.71
N ARG A 62 4.86 -21.51 2.46
CA ARG A 62 3.79 -22.53 2.53
C ARG A 62 3.93 -23.47 1.34
N PRO A 63 3.73 -24.77 1.52
CA PRO A 63 3.80 -25.76 0.44
C PRO A 63 2.51 -25.74 -0.39
N LEU A 64 2.19 -24.59 -0.98
CA LEU A 64 1.03 -24.36 -1.84
C LEU A 64 1.52 -23.99 -3.23
N ASP A 65 0.92 -24.55 -4.26
CA ASP A 65 1.16 -24.17 -5.65
C ASP A 65 0.18 -23.05 -6.05
N ASN A 66 0.28 -21.94 -5.34
CA ASN A 66 -0.56 -20.77 -5.53
C ASN A 66 0.19 -19.69 -6.31
N ARG A 67 -0.53 -18.98 -7.17
CA ARG A 67 0.01 -17.81 -7.90
C ARG A 67 -0.94 -16.65 -7.76
N LEU A 68 -0.38 -15.47 -7.55
CA LEU A 68 -1.12 -14.22 -7.52
C LEU A 68 -0.57 -13.26 -8.56
N ARG A 69 -1.41 -12.83 -9.50
CA ARG A 69 -1.12 -11.74 -10.42
C ARG A 69 -2.13 -10.64 -10.23
N THR A 70 -1.66 -9.41 -10.08
CA THR A 70 -2.56 -8.26 -9.98
C THR A 70 -2.07 -7.11 -10.85
N LEU A 71 -3.03 -6.40 -11.45
CA LEU A 71 -2.83 -5.09 -12.04
C LEU A 71 -3.72 -4.12 -11.29
N LEU A 72 -3.11 -3.15 -10.61
CA LEU A 72 -3.81 -2.07 -9.92
C LEU A 72 -3.55 -0.76 -10.67
N ALA A 73 -4.59 -0.20 -11.27
CA ALA A 73 -4.58 1.14 -11.83
C ALA A 73 -5.18 2.12 -10.83
N THR A 74 -4.49 3.24 -10.54
CA THR A 74 -5.00 4.26 -9.63
C THR A 74 -4.91 5.63 -10.27
N SER A 75 -6.05 6.29 -10.46
CA SER A 75 -6.12 7.68 -10.86
C SER A 75 -6.14 8.58 -9.63
N HIS A 76 -5.25 9.56 -9.58
CA HIS A 76 -5.06 10.47 -8.45
C HIS A 76 -5.21 11.91 -8.90
N PHE A 77 -6.06 12.66 -8.22
CA PHE A 77 -6.27 14.10 -8.40
C PHE A 77 -5.99 14.79 -7.06
N ALA A 78 -5.11 15.78 -7.09
CA ALA A 78 -4.80 16.61 -5.93
C ALA A 78 -4.80 18.09 -6.32
N HIS A 79 -5.21 18.92 -5.37
CA HIS A 79 -5.09 20.37 -5.48
C HIS A 79 -4.48 20.93 -4.21
N ILE A 80 -3.41 21.70 -4.36
CA ILE A 80 -2.80 22.47 -3.28
C ILE A 80 -3.10 23.95 -3.58
N SER A 81 -3.85 24.58 -2.70
CA SER A 81 -4.22 25.99 -2.83
C SER A 81 -3.08 26.91 -2.42
N GLN A 82 -3.23 28.22 -2.70
CA GLN A 82 -2.32 29.24 -2.18
C GLN A 82 -2.66 29.67 -0.74
N HIS A 83 -3.81 29.23 -0.21
CA HIS A 83 -4.18 29.52 1.18
C HIS A 83 -3.31 28.72 2.13
N GLN A 84 -2.85 29.36 3.18
CA GLN A 84 -2.02 28.73 4.19
C GLN A 84 -2.76 28.49 5.50
N LEU A 85 -2.54 27.31 6.08
CA LEU A 85 -2.94 26.94 7.44
C LEU A 85 -1.67 26.48 8.17
N PHE A 86 -1.42 27.03 9.36
CA PHE A 86 -0.23 26.68 10.15
C PHE A 86 1.11 26.82 9.39
N GLY A 87 1.20 27.84 8.52
CA GLY A 87 2.39 28.07 7.68
C GLY A 87 2.57 27.07 6.51
N ALA A 88 1.60 26.19 6.28
CA ALA A 88 1.58 25.25 5.17
C ALA A 88 0.48 25.58 4.17
N TYR A 89 0.70 25.35 2.90
CA TYR A 89 -0.34 25.40 1.87
C TYR A 89 -1.35 24.29 2.10
N TYR A 90 -2.63 24.65 2.12
CA TYR A 90 -3.73 23.71 2.29
C TYR A 90 -4.11 23.07 0.96
N GLY A 91 -4.40 21.77 0.99
CA GLY A 91 -4.87 21.04 -0.19
C GLY A 91 -5.79 19.88 0.16
N ALA A 92 -6.28 19.24 -0.90
CA ALA A 92 -7.07 18.02 -0.80
C ALA A 92 -6.76 17.10 -2.00
N GLU A 93 -7.03 15.81 -1.84
CA GLU A 93 -6.84 14.81 -2.90
C GLU A 93 -7.90 13.70 -2.87
N ILE A 94 -8.07 13.07 -4.02
CA ILE A 94 -8.85 11.85 -4.20
C ILE A 94 -8.09 10.86 -5.08
N LEU A 95 -8.11 9.59 -4.69
CA LEU A 95 -7.57 8.48 -5.47
C LEU A 95 -8.67 7.46 -5.75
N VAL A 96 -8.70 7.00 -7.00
CA VAL A 96 -9.68 6.03 -7.52
C VAL A 96 -8.93 4.80 -8.00
N PRO A 97 -8.83 3.74 -7.18
CA PRO A 97 -8.17 2.50 -7.57
C PRO A 97 -9.12 1.57 -8.34
N VAL A 98 -8.60 0.90 -9.35
CA VAL A 98 -9.24 -0.21 -10.07
C VAL A 98 -8.32 -1.41 -10.03
N LEU A 99 -8.80 -2.52 -9.48
CA LEU A 99 -8.04 -3.76 -9.38
C LEU A 99 -8.50 -4.75 -10.46
N LEU A 100 -7.54 -5.35 -11.14
CA LEU A 100 -7.68 -6.58 -11.91
C LEU A 100 -6.77 -7.62 -11.25
N ALA A 101 -7.36 -8.64 -10.66
CA ALA A 101 -6.63 -9.71 -10.00
C ALA A 101 -6.99 -11.05 -10.64
N ASP A 102 -5.95 -11.81 -10.94
CA ASP A 102 -6.04 -13.17 -11.45
C ASP A 102 -5.31 -14.11 -10.48
N PRO A 103 -5.98 -14.53 -9.39
CA PRO A 103 -5.43 -15.49 -8.45
C PRO A 103 -5.62 -16.89 -8.97
N ASP A 104 -4.55 -17.67 -8.95
CA ASP A 104 -4.58 -19.11 -9.18
C ASP A 104 -4.36 -19.80 -7.82
N PHE A 105 -5.46 -20.06 -7.12
CA PHE A 105 -5.47 -20.66 -5.79
C PHE A 105 -6.26 -21.96 -5.78
N GLU A 106 -5.77 -22.97 -5.08
CA GLU A 106 -6.50 -24.18 -4.77
C GLU A 106 -7.29 -24.05 -3.45
N PRO A 107 -8.58 -24.38 -3.42
CA PRO A 107 -9.53 -24.61 -4.52
C PRO A 107 -10.02 -23.27 -5.09
N HIS A 108 -10.09 -23.18 -6.38
CA HIS A 108 -10.32 -22.03 -7.27
C HIS A 108 -10.92 -20.74 -6.68
N ALA A 109 -10.09 -19.71 -6.53
CA ALA A 109 -10.57 -18.34 -6.31
C ALA A 109 -10.73 -17.65 -7.69
N GLY A 110 -11.93 -17.40 -8.13
CA GLY A 110 -12.16 -16.69 -9.40
C GLY A 110 -11.60 -15.27 -9.40
N SER A 111 -11.40 -14.69 -10.60
CA SER A 111 -10.86 -13.33 -10.77
C SER A 111 -11.60 -12.29 -9.94
N ALA A 112 -10.86 -11.36 -9.33
CA ALA A 112 -11.37 -10.28 -8.51
C ALA A 112 -11.14 -8.93 -9.22
N ASN A 113 -12.12 -8.49 -10.00
CA ASN A 113 -12.01 -7.28 -10.79
C ASN A 113 -13.02 -6.23 -10.30
N GLY A 114 -12.63 -4.97 -10.25
CA GLY A 114 -13.53 -3.87 -9.94
C GLY A 114 -12.88 -2.67 -9.28
N LEU A 115 -13.73 -1.72 -8.93
CA LEU A 115 -13.32 -0.55 -8.17
C LEU A 115 -12.88 -0.96 -6.76
N GLY A 116 -11.72 -0.42 -6.35
CA GLY A 116 -11.27 -0.49 -4.97
C GLY A 116 -11.90 0.58 -4.09
N ASN A 117 -11.49 0.64 -2.86
CA ASN A 117 -11.92 1.68 -1.93
C ASN A 117 -11.43 3.05 -2.41
N LEU A 118 -12.31 4.04 -2.49
CA LEU A 118 -11.92 5.43 -2.70
C LEU A 118 -11.04 5.89 -1.55
N ILE A 119 -9.97 6.61 -1.89
CA ILE A 119 -9.10 7.25 -0.90
C ILE A 119 -9.29 8.75 -1.03
N VAL A 120 -9.61 9.42 0.08
CA VAL A 120 -9.78 10.86 0.14
C VAL A 120 -8.90 11.45 1.23
N SER A 121 -8.18 12.52 0.92
CA SER A 121 -7.48 13.33 1.93
C SER A 121 -8.09 14.73 1.91
N PRO A 122 -9.02 15.04 2.82
CA PRO A 122 -9.59 16.38 2.89
C PRO A 122 -8.59 17.41 3.43
N PHE A 123 -7.48 16.95 4.02
CA PHE A 123 -6.43 17.76 4.59
C PHE A 123 -5.05 17.33 4.09
N ILE A 124 -4.46 18.20 3.26
CA ILE A 124 -3.05 18.20 2.91
C ILE A 124 -2.45 19.48 3.45
N LEU A 125 -1.33 19.38 4.16
CA LEU A 125 -0.52 20.49 4.61
C LEU A 125 0.86 20.36 3.96
N GLN A 126 1.11 21.18 2.93
CA GLN A 126 2.40 21.24 2.24
C GLN A 126 3.17 22.47 2.72
N TRP A 127 4.20 22.28 3.52
CA TRP A 127 5.04 23.41 3.93
C TRP A 127 5.88 23.92 2.73
N PRO A 128 6.11 25.24 2.64
CA PRO A 128 7.10 25.78 1.74
C PRO A 128 8.46 25.11 1.94
N GLN A 129 9.33 25.19 0.93
CA GLN A 129 10.71 24.74 1.08
C GLN A 129 11.35 25.40 2.30
N THR A 130 11.99 24.59 3.13
CA THR A 130 12.83 24.99 4.25
C THR A 130 14.25 24.44 4.04
N GLU A 131 15.10 24.55 5.05
CA GLU A 131 16.44 23.99 5.01
C GLU A 131 16.65 23.01 6.16
N LEU A 132 17.34 21.91 5.86
CA LEU A 132 17.85 20.96 6.82
C LEU A 132 19.38 20.85 6.62
N PHE A 133 20.16 21.23 7.61
CA PHE A 133 21.64 21.33 7.52
C PHE A 133 22.13 22.20 6.35
N GLY A 134 21.47 23.34 6.09
CA GLY A 134 21.80 24.25 5.01
C GLY A 134 21.48 23.72 3.59
N ARG A 135 20.60 22.73 3.48
CA ARG A 135 20.19 22.11 2.22
C ARG A 135 18.67 22.10 2.08
N PRO A 136 18.12 22.19 0.84
CA PRO A 136 16.68 22.20 0.63
C PRO A 136 15.95 20.99 1.23
N TYR A 137 14.89 21.28 1.97
CA TYR A 137 14.06 20.29 2.64
C TYR A 137 12.58 20.61 2.38
N TRP A 138 11.83 19.58 2.02
CA TRP A 138 10.41 19.64 1.71
C TRP A 138 9.64 18.65 2.57
N GLN A 139 8.45 19.04 3.01
CA GLN A 139 7.62 18.19 3.87
C GLN A 139 6.14 18.42 3.64
N ARG A 140 5.38 17.35 3.77
CA ARG A 140 3.93 17.33 3.61
C ARG A 140 3.28 16.37 4.59
N LEU A 141 2.16 16.77 5.19
CA LEU A 141 1.27 15.92 5.97
C LEU A 141 -0.05 15.74 5.23
N ASN A 142 -0.52 14.51 5.11
CA ASN A 142 -1.83 14.20 4.56
C ASN A 142 -2.63 13.41 5.60
N LEU A 143 -3.93 13.74 5.74
CA LEU A 143 -4.87 12.97 6.54
C LEU A 143 -5.80 12.20 5.61
N ALA A 144 -5.37 10.99 5.22
CA ALA A 144 -6.05 10.17 4.23
C ALA A 144 -7.03 9.18 4.87
N PHE A 145 -8.22 9.04 4.27
CA PHE A 145 -9.24 8.07 4.62
C PHE A 145 -9.52 7.16 3.42
N GLN A 146 -9.59 5.85 3.67
CA GLN A 146 -10.12 4.89 2.71
C GLN A 146 -11.58 4.62 3.05
N LEU A 147 -12.46 4.80 2.07
CA LEU A 147 -13.91 4.62 2.23
C LEU A 147 -14.31 3.23 1.71
N PRO A 148 -15.24 2.52 2.35
CA PRO A 148 -15.67 1.18 1.95
C PRO A 148 -16.59 1.22 0.72
N THR A 149 -16.12 1.81 -0.37
CA THR A 149 -16.86 2.00 -1.63
C THR A 149 -16.49 0.98 -2.69
N GLY A 150 -15.45 0.19 -2.44
CA GLY A 150 -14.95 -0.79 -3.37
C GLY A 150 -15.84 -2.02 -3.47
N ARG A 151 -15.71 -2.74 -4.60
CA ARG A 151 -16.43 -4.00 -4.79
C ARG A 151 -15.94 -5.03 -3.77
N TYR A 152 -16.88 -5.63 -3.05
CA TYR A 152 -16.61 -6.64 -2.03
C TYR A 152 -17.60 -7.81 -2.16
N ASP A 153 -17.10 -9.02 -1.95
CA ASP A 153 -17.88 -10.25 -1.88
C ASP A 153 -17.21 -11.17 -0.84
N ARG A 154 -17.90 -11.46 0.26
CA ARG A 154 -17.40 -12.29 1.36
C ARG A 154 -17.00 -13.72 0.95
N HIS A 155 -17.44 -14.20 -0.21
CA HIS A 155 -17.13 -15.54 -0.72
C HIS A 155 -15.90 -15.56 -1.63
N ARG A 156 -15.20 -14.43 -1.79
CA ARG A 156 -13.97 -14.31 -2.58
C ARG A 156 -12.76 -14.18 -1.68
N ALA A 157 -11.69 -14.88 -2.03
CA ALA A 157 -10.41 -14.79 -1.31
C ALA A 157 -9.74 -13.43 -1.50
N ILE A 158 -9.92 -12.80 -2.68
CA ILE A 158 -9.39 -11.48 -3.00
C ILE A 158 -10.53 -10.56 -3.41
N ASN A 159 -10.53 -9.35 -2.86
CA ASN A 159 -11.51 -8.33 -3.13
C ASN A 159 -10.84 -7.00 -3.52
N PRO A 160 -11.39 -6.24 -4.49
CA PRO A 160 -10.96 -4.87 -4.78
C PRO A 160 -11.16 -3.92 -3.60
N GLY A 161 -12.25 -4.08 -2.86
CA GLY A 161 -12.58 -3.31 -1.66
C GLY A 161 -12.42 -4.13 -0.38
N SER A 162 -12.18 -3.46 0.75
CA SER A 162 -11.98 -4.11 2.06
C SER A 162 -13.24 -4.20 2.92
N ASN A 163 -14.36 -3.61 2.47
CA ASN A 163 -15.63 -3.52 3.21
C ASN A 163 -15.54 -2.87 4.59
N HIS A 164 -14.51 -2.09 4.83
CA HIS A 164 -14.37 -1.24 6.03
C HIS A 164 -13.65 0.06 5.68
N TRP A 165 -13.90 1.09 6.45
CA TRP A 165 -13.12 2.32 6.36
C TRP A 165 -11.73 2.13 6.99
N SER A 166 -10.77 2.96 6.60
CA SER A 166 -9.46 3.04 7.25
C SER A 166 -8.98 4.48 7.29
N PHE A 167 -8.28 4.86 8.35
CA PHE A 167 -7.55 6.11 8.44
C PHE A 167 -6.06 5.84 8.24
N ASN A 168 -5.44 6.51 7.26
CA ASN A 168 -4.06 6.29 6.87
C ASN A 168 -3.30 7.63 6.72
N PRO A 169 -3.10 8.37 7.82
CA PRO A 169 -2.31 9.59 7.79
C PRO A 169 -0.88 9.28 7.36
N HIS A 170 -0.28 10.23 6.63
CA HIS A 170 1.10 10.07 6.20
C HIS A 170 1.86 11.40 6.18
N TYR A 171 3.16 11.28 6.46
CA TYR A 171 4.13 12.34 6.38
C TYR A 171 5.13 12.01 5.27
N ALA A 172 5.23 12.90 4.28
CA ALA A 172 6.17 12.78 3.17
C ALA A 172 7.26 13.85 3.29
N LEU A 173 8.50 13.47 3.04
CA LEU A 173 9.63 14.36 3.06
C LEU A 173 10.52 14.14 1.82
N THR A 174 11.27 15.19 1.45
CA THR A 174 12.37 15.15 0.48
C THR A 174 13.48 16.06 0.97
N TRP A 175 14.69 15.52 1.07
CA TRP A 175 15.89 16.28 1.43
C TRP A 175 16.90 16.22 0.28
N GLU A 176 17.20 17.38 -0.30
CA GLU A 176 18.20 17.54 -1.36
C GLU A 176 19.59 17.73 -0.71
N PHE A 177 20.20 16.64 -0.22
CA PHE A 177 21.36 16.67 0.69
C PHE A 177 22.70 16.99 0.01
N ALA A 178 22.78 16.84 -1.33
CA ALA A 178 23.95 17.22 -2.11
C ALA A 178 23.49 17.65 -3.53
N GLU A 179 24.40 18.22 -4.32
CA GLU A 179 24.10 18.61 -5.70
C GLU A 179 23.64 17.41 -6.52
N GLY A 180 22.44 17.52 -7.11
CA GLY A 180 21.78 16.44 -7.86
C GLY A 180 21.22 15.30 -7.00
N TRP A 181 21.65 15.12 -5.74
CA TRP A 181 21.19 14.04 -4.86
C TRP A 181 20.01 14.44 -4.00
N GLU A 182 19.08 13.52 -3.84
CA GLU A 182 17.99 13.64 -2.86
C GLU A 182 17.70 12.30 -2.17
N ALA A 183 17.14 12.39 -0.96
CA ALA A 183 16.50 11.30 -0.26
C ALA A 183 15.05 11.67 0.02
N SER A 184 14.13 10.77 -0.29
CA SER A 184 12.69 10.92 -0.01
C SER A 184 12.17 9.79 0.84
N ALA A 185 11.21 10.10 1.70
CA ALA A 185 10.47 9.10 2.46
C ALA A 185 9.01 9.52 2.62
N ARG A 186 8.12 8.50 2.69
CA ARG A 186 6.73 8.62 3.10
C ARG A 186 6.49 7.65 4.23
N LEU A 187 6.20 8.18 5.40
CA LEU A 187 5.91 7.44 6.62
C LEU A 187 4.39 7.42 6.81
N GLN A 188 3.81 6.25 6.97
CA GLN A 188 2.36 6.06 6.94
C GLN A 188 1.92 5.18 8.12
N TYR A 189 0.81 5.53 8.74
CA TYR A 189 0.22 4.76 9.82
C TYR A 189 -1.21 4.39 9.48
N LEU A 190 -1.50 3.09 9.43
CA LEU A 190 -2.81 2.56 9.06
C LEU A 190 -3.60 2.13 10.28
N LEU A 191 -4.79 2.74 10.45
CA LEU A 191 -5.80 2.37 11.44
C LEU A 191 -7.04 1.83 10.71
N PRO A 192 -7.18 0.49 10.58
CA PRO A 192 -8.34 -0.11 9.92
C PRO A 192 -9.54 -0.19 10.85
N GLY A 193 -10.73 0.00 10.27
CA GLY A 193 -12.00 -0.27 10.90
C GLY A 193 -12.39 -1.74 10.86
N LYS A 194 -13.62 -2.04 11.27
CA LYS A 194 -14.18 -3.40 11.29
C LYS A 194 -14.87 -3.73 9.98
N ASN A 195 -14.54 -4.86 9.39
CA ASN A 195 -15.37 -5.51 8.38
C ASN A 195 -16.45 -6.34 9.10
N ARG A 196 -17.73 -5.94 8.96
CA ARG A 196 -18.89 -6.58 9.60
C ARG A 196 -19.55 -7.65 8.72
N ASP A 197 -18.94 -7.98 7.61
CA ASP A 197 -19.34 -9.06 6.71
C ASP A 197 -18.11 -9.86 6.27
N PRO A 198 -17.39 -10.48 7.22
CA PRO A 198 -16.15 -11.22 6.92
C PRO A 198 -16.43 -12.50 6.14
N ALA A 199 -15.38 -13.04 5.49
CA ALA A 199 -15.46 -14.32 4.79
C ALA A 199 -15.70 -15.48 5.77
N PRO A 200 -16.70 -16.35 5.54
CA PRO A 200 -16.90 -17.55 6.37
C PRO A 200 -15.75 -18.58 6.12
N PRO A 201 -15.37 -19.39 7.10
CA PRO A 201 -15.75 -19.38 8.51
C PRO A 201 -14.82 -18.52 9.40
N LEU A 202 -14.26 -17.43 8.86
CA LEU A 202 -13.19 -16.66 9.50
C LEU A 202 -13.67 -15.93 10.76
N ALA A 203 -14.87 -15.38 10.73
CA ALA A 203 -15.51 -14.68 11.85
C ALA A 203 -17.04 -14.77 11.72
N ASP A 204 -17.76 -14.68 12.85
CA ASP A 204 -19.21 -14.65 12.90
C ASP A 204 -19.76 -13.20 12.84
N ASP A 205 -19.17 -12.28 13.62
CA ASP A 205 -19.62 -10.90 13.74
C ASP A 205 -18.77 -9.91 12.94
N TYR A 206 -17.44 -9.97 13.11
CA TYR A 206 -16.52 -9.06 12.41
C TYR A 206 -15.07 -9.53 12.40
N LEU A 207 -14.37 -9.09 11.37
CA LEU A 207 -12.91 -9.10 11.29
C LEU A 207 -12.40 -7.66 11.29
N GLN A 208 -11.46 -7.35 12.19
CA GLN A 208 -10.72 -6.07 12.18
C GLN A 208 -9.24 -6.35 11.93
N PRO A 209 -8.68 -5.89 10.79
CA PRO A 209 -7.25 -5.99 10.55
C PRO A 209 -6.45 -5.28 11.64
N GLY A 210 -5.22 -5.70 11.87
CA GLY A 210 -4.35 -5.02 12.81
C GLY A 210 -3.86 -3.68 12.28
N GLN A 211 -3.45 -2.80 13.18
CA GLN A 211 -2.82 -1.54 12.85
C GLN A 211 -1.44 -1.79 12.24
N ALA A 212 -1.04 -0.96 11.28
CA ALA A 212 0.22 -1.14 10.59
C ALA A 212 0.97 0.18 10.39
N PHE A 213 2.29 0.11 10.50
CA PHE A 213 3.20 1.12 10.03
C PHE A 213 3.76 0.69 8.68
N HIS A 214 3.73 1.57 7.69
CA HIS A 214 4.39 1.32 6.41
C HIS A 214 5.09 2.57 5.88
N ALA A 215 6.13 2.35 5.10
CA ALA A 215 6.95 3.42 4.57
C ALA A 215 7.40 3.12 3.15
N ASN A 216 7.47 4.17 2.32
CA ASN A 216 8.23 4.17 1.08
C ASN A 216 9.46 5.05 1.27
N TYR A 217 10.58 4.68 0.68
CA TYR A 217 11.83 5.43 0.77
C TYR A 217 12.63 5.34 -0.53
N SER A 218 13.43 6.34 -0.80
CA SER A 218 14.28 6.37 -1.98
C SER A 218 15.50 7.28 -1.80
N VAL A 219 16.52 6.99 -2.58
CA VAL A 219 17.67 7.87 -2.80
C VAL A 219 17.90 7.95 -4.29
N SER A 220 18.11 9.16 -4.82
CA SER A 220 18.27 9.36 -6.25
C SER A 220 19.24 10.47 -6.62
N LEU A 221 19.78 10.35 -7.83
CA LEU A 221 20.70 11.30 -8.46
C LEU A 221 20.07 11.83 -9.75
N ALA A 222 20.02 13.16 -9.90
CA ALA A 222 19.73 13.80 -11.18
C ALA A 222 20.97 13.64 -12.09
N LEU A 223 20.79 13.03 -13.25
CA LEU A 223 21.84 12.91 -14.27
C LEU A 223 21.91 14.18 -15.10
N ASP A 224 20.75 14.75 -15.37
CA ASP A 224 20.56 16.01 -16.09
C ASP A 224 19.20 16.65 -15.72
N ALA A 225 18.74 17.61 -16.53
CA ALA A 225 17.45 18.30 -16.31
C ALA A 225 16.21 17.37 -16.50
N HIS A 226 16.37 16.23 -17.15
CA HIS A 226 15.28 15.33 -17.52
C HIS A 226 15.34 14.00 -16.76
N TRP A 227 16.52 13.44 -16.56
CA TRP A 227 16.72 12.10 -16.04
C TRP A 227 17.17 12.09 -14.58
N ARG A 228 16.55 11.21 -13.81
CA ARG A 228 16.94 10.90 -12.45
C ARG A 228 16.89 9.38 -12.25
N VAL A 229 17.93 8.84 -11.61
CA VAL A 229 18.09 7.41 -11.34
C VAL A 229 18.35 7.18 -9.86
N GLY A 230 18.01 6.01 -9.35
CA GLY A 230 18.30 5.69 -7.96
C GLY A 230 17.75 4.35 -7.52
N LEU A 231 17.71 4.20 -6.20
CA LEU A 231 17.11 3.06 -5.53
C LEU A 231 15.87 3.52 -4.75
N SER A 232 14.87 2.68 -4.74
CA SER A 232 13.67 2.87 -3.93
C SER A 232 13.28 1.57 -3.24
N GLY A 233 12.51 1.69 -2.16
CA GLY A 233 12.05 0.55 -1.40
C GLY A 233 10.80 0.88 -0.60
N TYR A 234 10.24 -0.15 0.01
CA TYR A 234 9.15 -0.01 0.98
C TYR A 234 9.25 -1.05 2.09
N SER A 235 8.58 -0.74 3.17
CA SER A 235 8.52 -1.58 4.37
C SER A 235 7.11 -1.59 4.91
N LEU A 236 6.63 -2.75 5.33
CA LEU A 236 5.35 -2.92 6.03
C LEU A 236 5.58 -3.68 7.33
N ARG A 237 4.98 -3.18 8.40
CA ARG A 237 4.96 -3.82 9.73
C ARG A 237 3.57 -3.67 10.32
N GLN A 238 2.79 -4.73 10.34
CA GLN A 238 1.59 -4.78 11.18
C GLN A 238 2.04 -4.89 12.64
N ILE A 239 1.56 -3.98 13.49
CA ILE A 239 2.04 -3.81 14.88
C ILE A 239 1.08 -4.33 15.92
N THR A 240 -0.20 -4.54 15.56
CA THR A 240 -1.18 -5.24 16.41
C THR A 240 -1.71 -6.46 15.67
N ASP A 241 -2.16 -7.45 16.43
CA ASP A 241 -2.82 -8.61 15.83
C ASP A 241 -4.19 -8.25 15.27
N GLU A 242 -4.70 -9.06 14.36
CA GLU A 242 -6.08 -8.98 13.90
C GLU A 242 -7.04 -9.30 15.05
N ARG A 243 -8.26 -8.78 14.99
CA ARG A 243 -9.35 -9.13 15.90
C ARG A 243 -10.46 -9.81 15.17
N VAL A 244 -10.83 -10.99 15.69
CA VAL A 244 -11.94 -11.81 15.23
C VAL A 244 -12.96 -11.85 16.36
N ASP A 245 -14.15 -11.28 16.13
CA ASP A 245 -15.26 -11.24 17.10
C ASP A 245 -14.85 -10.74 18.51
N GLY A 246 -13.95 -9.74 18.53
CA GLY A 246 -13.45 -9.11 19.76
C GLY A 246 -12.22 -9.74 20.38
N HIS A 247 -11.76 -10.89 19.88
CA HIS A 247 -10.58 -11.58 20.36
C HIS A 247 -9.38 -11.38 19.44
N ASP A 248 -8.22 -11.12 20.02
CA ASP A 248 -6.99 -11.02 19.26
C ASP A 248 -6.64 -12.40 18.67
N ARG A 249 -6.26 -12.41 17.37
CA ARG A 249 -5.80 -13.60 16.66
C ARG A 249 -4.27 -13.63 16.68
N PRO A 250 -3.65 -14.45 17.54
CA PRO A 250 -2.20 -14.53 17.63
C PRO A 250 -1.54 -14.88 16.29
N ASP A 251 -0.30 -14.42 16.11
CA ASP A 251 0.53 -14.72 14.93
C ASP A 251 -0.08 -14.27 13.59
N SER A 252 -0.97 -13.26 13.61
CA SER A 252 -1.64 -12.72 12.40
C SER A 252 -0.92 -11.54 11.77
N ARG A 253 0.19 -11.06 12.35
CA ARG A 253 0.86 -9.84 11.90
C ARG A 253 1.55 -10.02 10.56
N GLU A 254 1.23 -9.12 9.62
CA GLU A 254 1.88 -9.06 8.32
C GLU A 254 3.19 -8.26 8.37
N ARG A 255 4.13 -8.70 7.55
CA ARG A 255 5.40 -8.02 7.33
C ARG A 255 5.87 -8.23 5.90
N VAL A 256 6.51 -7.21 5.29
CA VAL A 256 7.31 -7.34 4.07
C VAL A 256 8.24 -6.16 3.94
N ASP A 257 9.39 -6.39 3.31
CA ASP A 257 10.32 -5.37 2.83
C ASP A 257 10.51 -5.53 1.32
N ALA A 258 10.89 -4.45 0.65
CA ALA A 258 11.25 -4.50 -0.77
C ALA A 258 12.25 -3.41 -1.11
N ILE A 259 13.07 -3.70 -2.12
CA ILE A 259 14.05 -2.77 -2.67
C ILE A 259 14.18 -3.01 -4.18
N GLY A 260 14.55 -1.97 -4.90
CA GLY A 260 14.87 -2.09 -6.31
C GLY A 260 15.22 -0.79 -6.99
N PRO A 261 15.62 -0.85 -8.27
CA PRO A 261 15.98 0.31 -9.07
C PRO A 261 14.75 1.15 -9.39
N ALA A 262 14.99 2.45 -9.53
CA ALA A 262 13.98 3.40 -9.94
C ALA A 262 14.55 4.42 -10.93
N LEU A 263 13.68 4.90 -11.83
CA LEU A 263 13.99 5.83 -12.88
C LEU A 263 12.91 6.90 -12.95
N MET A 264 13.27 8.15 -13.21
CA MET A 264 12.34 9.22 -13.54
C MET A 264 12.80 9.92 -14.82
N PHE A 265 11.84 10.19 -15.71
CA PHE A 265 12.02 11.07 -16.85
C PHE A 265 11.03 12.24 -16.76
N GLY A 266 11.53 13.47 -16.87
CA GLY A 266 10.75 14.69 -16.78
C GLY A 266 10.81 15.52 -18.05
N TRP A 267 9.65 16.11 -18.44
CA TRP A 267 9.57 17.07 -19.55
C TRP A 267 8.46 18.08 -19.26
N GLY A 268 8.75 19.34 -19.42
CA GLY A 268 7.81 20.42 -19.11
C GLY A 268 7.27 20.31 -17.70
N LYS A 269 5.95 20.14 -17.54
CA LYS A 269 5.26 19.92 -16.27
C LYS A 269 4.91 18.45 -16.02
N SER A 270 5.41 17.53 -16.84
CA SER A 270 5.14 16.10 -16.77
C SER A 270 6.33 15.32 -16.25
N ARG A 271 6.07 14.20 -15.60
CA ARG A 271 7.08 13.23 -15.14
C ARG A 271 6.56 11.82 -15.31
N LEU A 272 7.43 10.93 -15.72
CA LEU A 272 7.20 9.47 -15.76
C LEU A 272 8.19 8.81 -14.80
N PHE A 273 7.68 7.96 -13.92
CA PHE A 273 8.49 7.18 -12.98
C PHE A 273 8.31 5.70 -13.28
N LEU A 274 9.39 4.96 -13.22
CA LEU A 274 9.42 3.50 -13.29
C LEU A 274 10.15 2.96 -12.07
N ASN A 275 9.49 2.10 -11.29
CA ASN A 275 10.05 1.47 -10.12
C ASN A 275 9.88 -0.04 -10.25
N ALA A 276 10.95 -0.80 -10.07
CA ALA A 276 10.91 -2.25 -10.00
C ALA A 276 11.36 -2.70 -8.61
N TYR A 277 10.61 -3.64 -8.00
CA TYR A 277 10.88 -4.08 -6.64
C TYR A 277 10.93 -5.61 -6.58
N HIS A 278 11.83 -6.10 -5.74
CA HIS A 278 11.81 -7.46 -5.26
C HIS A 278 11.50 -7.46 -3.76
N GLU A 279 10.47 -8.21 -3.37
CA GLU A 279 10.06 -8.35 -1.97
C GLU A 279 10.90 -9.41 -1.25
N TYR A 280 11.06 -9.24 0.06
CA TYR A 280 11.75 -10.19 0.93
C TYR A 280 11.29 -10.07 2.38
N GLY A 281 11.48 -11.15 3.15
CA GLY A 281 11.17 -11.21 4.58
C GLY A 281 9.69 -11.12 4.90
N ALA A 282 8.84 -11.57 3.97
CA ALA A 282 7.40 -11.59 4.16
C ALA A 282 6.98 -12.53 5.29
N ARG A 283 5.90 -12.16 5.98
CA ARG A 283 5.18 -12.99 6.96
C ARG A 283 3.69 -12.78 6.79
N ASN A 284 2.91 -13.86 6.86
CA ASN A 284 1.45 -13.91 6.71
C ASN A 284 0.94 -13.26 5.41
N ARG A 285 1.76 -13.24 4.35
CA ARG A 285 1.40 -12.66 3.06
C ARG A 285 2.21 -13.26 1.92
N SER A 286 1.84 -12.87 0.70
CA SER A 286 2.63 -13.16 -0.49
C SER A 286 3.96 -12.40 -0.50
N GLU A 287 4.97 -12.99 -1.13
CA GLU A 287 6.29 -12.42 -1.42
C GLU A 287 6.56 -12.56 -2.92
N GLY A 288 6.86 -11.45 -3.59
CA GLY A 288 6.95 -11.45 -5.04
C GLY A 288 7.73 -10.28 -5.62
N SER A 289 7.41 -9.95 -6.86
CA SER A 289 8.00 -8.84 -7.58
C SER A 289 6.93 -7.83 -8.01
N ARG A 290 7.33 -6.57 -8.10
CA ARG A 290 6.42 -5.47 -8.40
C ARG A 290 7.05 -4.52 -9.41
N LEU A 291 6.27 -4.13 -10.42
CA LEU A 291 6.62 -3.08 -11.36
C LEU A 291 5.58 -1.97 -11.28
N ILE A 292 6.03 -0.73 -11.06
CA ILE A 292 5.15 0.42 -10.94
C ILE A 292 5.55 1.47 -11.97
N LEU A 293 4.59 1.84 -12.82
CA LEU A 293 4.65 2.98 -13.70
C LEU A 293 3.78 4.10 -13.11
N ARG A 294 4.33 5.31 -12.94
CA ARG A 294 3.59 6.49 -12.49
C ARG A 294 3.81 7.65 -13.47
N TYR A 295 2.74 8.06 -14.12
CA TYR A 295 2.68 9.33 -14.83
C TYR A 295 2.21 10.43 -13.89
N SER A 296 2.79 11.63 -14.00
CA SER A 296 2.46 12.80 -13.18
C SER A 296 2.43 14.05 -14.04
N GLN A 297 1.37 14.84 -13.94
CA GLN A 297 1.17 16.10 -14.67
C GLN A 297 0.73 17.19 -13.69
N VAL A 298 1.42 18.32 -13.71
CA VAL A 298 1.04 19.55 -12.99
C VAL A 298 0.42 20.56 -13.96
N PHE A 299 -0.65 21.22 -13.52
CA PHE A 299 -1.38 22.23 -14.31
C PHE A 299 -1.16 23.64 -13.77
#